data_db10749c1b43f63b1592ac6e3ab85fb0
#
_entry.id   db10749c1b43f63b1592ac6e3ab85fb0
#
_cell.length_a   1.000
_cell.length_b   1.000
_cell.length_c   1.000
_cell.angle_alpha   90.00
_cell.angle_beta   90.00
_cell.angle_gamma   90.00
#
_symmetry.space_group_name_H-M   'P 1'
#
loop_
_entity.id
_entity.type
_entity.pdbx_description
1 polymer ?
#
loop_
_entity_poly.entity_id
_entity_poly.type
_entity_poly.pdbx_seq_one_letter_code
_entity_poly.pdbx_strand_id
1 'polypeptide(L)'
;MIDTFLEYMPDLQELENLPSPRIMTSNIPVKYIPKENNGKIIHSIRNPKDIAESAFYHFTNNEITKDYWLPKWPNFLDDFLRGEIYYGSWFEREKEWEEAARQNPEKILIVYYENVRKNGTETVRRISNFLGTSSDPTFLQAVYECTSEKVKEREKDSKWSFIYRKEEVGDWKSVFTEEQNKKFDQVFNEEMKDSKLKIQWE
;
A
#
# COMPACT_ATOMS: atom_id res chain seq x y z
N MET A 1 -12.74 14.00 1.96
CA MET A 1 -11.27 13.92 2.11
C MET A 1 -10.70 14.48 0.83
N ILE A 2 -9.83 15.45 0.89
CA ILE A 2 -9.12 15.96 -0.29
C ILE A 2 -8.26 14.79 -0.75
N ASP A 3 -8.35 14.49 -2.04
CA ASP A 3 -7.57 13.42 -2.65
C ASP A 3 -6.13 13.91 -2.74
N THR A 4 -5.32 13.53 -1.77
CA THR A 4 -3.94 13.98 -1.61
C THR A 4 -2.93 13.01 -2.21
N PHE A 5 -3.36 12.27 -3.23
CA PHE A 5 -2.51 11.34 -3.96
C PHE A 5 -1.55 12.14 -4.87
N LEU A 6 -0.26 12.17 -4.52
CA LEU A 6 0.72 13.06 -5.15
C LEU A 6 0.86 12.83 -6.66
N GLU A 7 0.67 11.61 -7.15
CA GLU A 7 0.76 11.26 -8.56
C GLU A 7 -0.38 11.85 -9.41
N TYR A 8 -1.47 12.26 -8.78
CA TYR A 8 -2.64 12.81 -9.44
C TYR A 8 -2.90 14.28 -9.10
N MET A 9 -2.04 14.90 -8.29
CA MET A 9 -2.20 16.31 -7.93
C MET A 9 -1.65 17.21 -9.04
N PRO A 10 -2.50 17.99 -9.66
CA PRO A 10 -2.09 18.85 -10.78
C PRO A 10 -1.41 20.14 -10.33
N ASP A 11 -1.58 20.58 -9.07
CA ASP A 11 -1.15 21.90 -8.64
C ASP A 11 -0.45 21.90 -7.25
N LEU A 12 0.80 22.33 -7.23
CA LEU A 12 1.58 22.51 -6.00
C LEU A 12 0.98 23.57 -5.06
N GLN A 13 0.27 24.57 -5.59
CA GLN A 13 -0.40 25.57 -4.78
C GLN A 13 -1.54 24.99 -3.95
N GLU A 14 -2.23 23.99 -4.47
CA GLU A 14 -3.27 23.27 -3.70
C GLU A 14 -2.65 22.57 -2.50
N LEU A 15 -1.47 21.93 -2.67
CA LEU A 15 -0.74 21.30 -1.56
C LEU A 15 -0.28 22.32 -0.52
N GLU A 16 0.21 23.49 -0.95
CA GLU A 16 0.67 24.54 -0.05
C GLU A 16 -0.48 25.12 0.79
N ASN A 17 -1.68 25.17 0.22
CA ASN A 17 -2.88 25.70 0.87
C ASN A 17 -3.56 24.66 1.82
N LEU A 18 -3.12 23.40 1.83
CA LEU A 18 -3.67 22.43 2.77
C LEU A 18 -3.38 22.81 4.22
N PRO A 19 -4.38 22.71 5.11
CA PRO A 19 -4.17 22.98 6.53
C PRO A 19 -3.21 21.95 7.15
N SER A 20 -2.46 22.37 8.16
CA SER A 20 -1.63 21.45 8.95
C SER A 20 -2.50 20.68 9.98
N PRO A 21 -2.24 19.37 10.22
CA PRO A 21 -1.23 18.53 9.57
C PRO A 21 -1.65 18.12 8.15
N ARG A 22 -0.72 18.19 7.20
CA ARG A 22 -0.96 17.75 5.82
C ARG A 22 -0.75 16.24 5.71
N ILE A 23 -1.74 15.55 5.20
CA ILE A 23 -1.65 14.10 4.92
C ILE A 23 -1.59 13.95 3.41
N MET A 24 -0.54 13.28 2.93
CA MET A 24 -0.31 13.01 1.52
C MET A 24 -0.14 11.51 1.32
N THR A 25 -0.62 11.00 0.20
CA THR A 25 -0.51 9.59 -0.19
C THR A 25 0.30 9.48 -1.48
N SER A 26 1.13 8.46 -1.59
CA SER A 26 1.94 8.23 -2.78
C SER A 26 2.42 6.78 -2.87
N ASN A 27 2.70 6.30 -4.08
CA ASN A 27 3.40 5.03 -4.35
C ASN A 27 4.85 5.23 -4.80
N ILE A 28 5.38 6.44 -4.72
CA ILE A 28 6.75 6.71 -5.19
C ILE A 28 7.79 5.92 -4.38
N PRO A 29 8.87 5.44 -5.04
CA PRO A 29 10.01 4.86 -4.35
C PRO A 29 10.66 5.84 -3.37
N VAL A 30 11.21 5.32 -2.27
CA VAL A 30 11.81 6.11 -1.19
C VAL A 30 12.90 7.09 -1.67
N LYS A 31 13.62 6.74 -2.71
CA LYS A 31 14.68 7.57 -3.33
C LYS A 31 14.19 8.91 -3.88
N TYR A 32 12.88 9.04 -4.13
CA TYR A 32 12.27 10.30 -4.60
C TYR A 32 11.70 11.15 -3.45
N ILE A 33 11.72 10.65 -2.22
CA ILE A 33 11.35 11.47 -1.06
C ILE A 33 12.43 12.52 -0.83
N PRO A 34 12.08 13.82 -0.75
CA PRO A 34 13.04 14.88 -0.47
C PRO A 34 13.81 14.60 0.84
N LYS A 35 15.13 14.79 0.82
CA LYS A 35 15.99 14.56 2.00
C LYS A 35 15.65 15.51 3.15
N GLU A 36 15.18 16.70 2.82
CA GLU A 36 14.75 17.75 3.75
C GLU A 36 13.34 17.49 4.32
N ASN A 37 12.70 16.37 3.95
CA ASN A 37 11.40 16.02 4.50
C ASN A 37 11.47 15.86 6.03
N ASN A 38 10.71 16.69 6.73
CA ASN A 38 10.54 16.64 8.19
C ASN A 38 9.26 15.94 8.63
N GLY A 39 8.43 15.52 7.69
CA GLY A 39 7.21 14.77 7.95
C GLY A 39 7.50 13.32 8.34
N LYS A 40 6.55 12.71 9.02
CA LYS A 40 6.55 11.28 9.31
C LYS A 40 5.94 10.50 8.14
N ILE A 41 6.49 9.34 7.87
CA ILE A 41 6.07 8.46 6.78
C ILE A 41 5.53 7.16 7.39
N ILE A 42 4.35 6.76 6.97
CA ILE A 42 3.78 5.44 7.27
C ILE A 42 3.83 4.66 5.96
N HIS A 43 4.74 3.70 5.88
CA HIS A 43 4.85 2.80 4.73
C HIS A 43 4.01 1.55 4.94
N SER A 44 3.02 1.35 4.08
CA SER A 44 2.12 0.20 4.15
C SER A 44 2.63 -0.92 3.26
N ILE A 45 2.92 -2.08 3.84
CA ILE A 45 3.28 -3.31 3.13
C ILE A 45 2.10 -4.26 3.16
N ARG A 46 1.85 -4.94 2.05
CA ARG A 46 0.87 -6.01 1.92
C ARG A 46 1.51 -7.23 1.28
N ASN A 47 0.97 -8.41 1.54
CA ASN A 47 1.28 -9.66 0.85
C ASN A 47 1.43 -9.42 -0.66
N PRO A 48 2.59 -9.71 -1.26
CA PRO A 48 2.85 -9.39 -2.66
C PRO A 48 2.01 -10.19 -3.65
N LYS A 49 1.46 -11.36 -3.28
CA LYS A 49 0.52 -12.09 -4.13
C LYS A 49 -0.82 -11.36 -4.21
N ASP A 50 -1.31 -10.84 -3.06
CA ASP A 50 -2.51 -10.00 -3.04
C ASP A 50 -2.27 -8.65 -3.73
N ILE A 51 -1.05 -8.10 -3.67
CA ILE A 51 -0.68 -6.88 -4.41
C ILE A 51 -0.71 -7.16 -5.92
N ALA A 52 -0.13 -8.27 -6.39
CA ALA A 52 -0.14 -8.62 -7.82
C ALA A 52 -1.57 -8.75 -8.34
N GLU A 53 -2.42 -9.45 -7.61
CA GLU A 53 -3.83 -9.63 -7.95
C GLU A 53 -4.59 -8.29 -7.94
N SER A 54 -4.43 -7.51 -6.89
CA SER A 54 -5.07 -6.20 -6.75
C SER A 54 -4.62 -5.22 -7.84
N ALA A 55 -3.33 -5.17 -8.15
CA ALA A 55 -2.77 -4.34 -9.21
C ALA A 55 -3.30 -4.73 -10.59
N PHE A 56 -3.40 -6.03 -10.88
CA PHE A 56 -4.00 -6.52 -12.11
C PHE A 56 -5.41 -5.96 -12.31
N TYR A 57 -6.28 -6.09 -11.30
CA TYR A 57 -7.63 -5.55 -11.38
C TYR A 57 -7.68 -4.02 -11.41
N HIS A 58 -6.78 -3.37 -10.70
CA HIS A 58 -6.66 -1.91 -10.73
C HIS A 58 -6.36 -1.42 -12.15
N PHE A 59 -5.38 -2.00 -12.82
CA PHE A 59 -4.99 -1.56 -14.17
C PHE A 59 -6.00 -1.95 -15.24
N THR A 60 -6.66 -3.10 -15.10
CA THR A 60 -7.65 -3.56 -16.10
C THR A 60 -9.00 -2.87 -15.96
N ASN A 61 -9.37 -2.39 -14.77
CA ASN A 61 -10.64 -1.72 -14.52
C ASN A 61 -10.54 -0.19 -14.46
N ASN A 62 -9.34 0.37 -14.46
CA ASN A 62 -9.15 1.81 -14.43
C ASN A 62 -9.48 2.43 -15.79
N GLU A 63 -10.40 3.37 -15.82
CA GLU A 63 -10.85 4.04 -17.04
C GLU A 63 -9.74 4.75 -17.81
N ILE A 64 -8.68 5.17 -17.13
CA ILE A 64 -7.53 5.84 -17.74
C ILE A 64 -6.61 4.83 -18.45
N THR A 65 -6.43 3.64 -17.90
CA THR A 65 -5.44 2.65 -18.36
C THR A 65 -6.04 1.54 -19.21
N LYS A 66 -7.31 1.22 -19.05
CA LYS A 66 -7.98 0.11 -19.74
C LYS A 66 -7.87 0.13 -21.27
N ASP A 67 -7.79 1.32 -21.89
CA ASP A 67 -7.69 1.47 -23.33
C ASP A 67 -6.24 1.36 -23.86
N TYR A 68 -5.25 1.46 -22.97
CA TYR A 68 -3.84 1.46 -23.34
C TYR A 68 -3.14 0.16 -22.96
N TRP A 69 -3.63 -0.56 -21.95
CA TRP A 69 -2.98 -1.75 -21.45
C TRP A 69 -4.00 -2.73 -20.84
N LEU A 70 -4.26 -3.81 -21.57
CA LEU A 70 -5.15 -4.90 -21.14
C LEU A 70 -4.35 -6.22 -21.07
N PRO A 71 -3.47 -6.38 -20.09
CA PRO A 71 -2.73 -7.62 -19.94
C PRO A 71 -3.69 -8.76 -19.60
N LYS A 72 -3.36 -9.98 -20.05
CA LYS A 72 -3.97 -11.19 -19.48
C LYS A 72 -3.25 -11.54 -18.18
N TRP A 73 -3.98 -12.10 -17.23
CA TRP A 73 -3.43 -12.41 -15.91
C TRP A 73 -2.08 -13.15 -15.91
N PRO A 74 -1.86 -14.23 -16.70
CA PRO A 74 -0.56 -14.90 -16.68
C PRO A 74 0.62 -14.00 -17.08
N ASN A 75 0.42 -13.17 -18.10
CA ASN A 75 1.44 -12.26 -18.59
C ASN A 75 1.69 -11.14 -17.56
N PHE A 76 0.63 -10.61 -16.98
CA PHE A 76 0.75 -9.59 -15.93
C PHE A 76 1.55 -10.10 -14.72
N LEU A 77 1.30 -11.34 -14.29
CA LEU A 77 2.03 -11.94 -13.18
C LEU A 77 3.53 -12.09 -13.52
N ASP A 78 3.85 -12.45 -14.73
CA ASP A 78 5.25 -12.55 -15.19
C ASP A 78 5.92 -11.17 -15.21
N ASP A 79 5.21 -10.15 -15.69
CA ASP A 79 5.70 -8.77 -15.70
C ASP A 79 5.87 -8.24 -14.25
N PHE A 80 4.94 -8.58 -13.36
CA PHE A 80 5.05 -8.25 -11.93
C PHE A 80 6.31 -8.86 -11.31
N LEU A 81 6.56 -10.14 -11.56
CA LEU A 81 7.72 -10.85 -11.02
C LEU A 81 9.05 -10.30 -11.55
N ARG A 82 9.07 -9.76 -12.78
CA ARG A 82 10.24 -9.10 -13.36
C ARG A 82 10.37 -7.62 -12.99
N GLY A 83 9.37 -7.06 -12.29
CA GLY A 83 9.32 -5.62 -12.01
C GLY A 83 9.04 -4.75 -13.24
N GLU A 84 8.47 -5.30 -14.30
CA GLU A 84 8.15 -4.64 -15.57
C GLU A 84 6.72 -4.07 -15.57
N ILE A 85 6.20 -3.74 -14.39
CA ILE A 85 4.90 -3.10 -14.21
C ILE A 85 5.06 -1.63 -13.78
N TYR A 86 3.93 -0.93 -13.73
CA TYR A 86 3.90 0.43 -13.20
C TYR A 86 4.45 0.44 -11.76
N TYR A 87 5.32 1.39 -11.44
CA TYR A 87 6.09 1.51 -10.19
C TYR A 87 7.28 0.53 -10.02
N GLY A 88 7.60 -0.31 -11.01
CA GLY A 88 8.78 -1.19 -10.98
C GLY A 88 8.65 -2.40 -10.06
N SER A 89 9.79 -2.95 -9.66
CA SER A 89 9.84 -4.15 -8.82
C SER A 89 9.30 -3.89 -7.40
N TRP A 90 8.30 -4.66 -7.00
CA TRP A 90 7.82 -4.68 -5.62
C TRP A 90 8.95 -5.10 -4.66
N PHE A 91 9.74 -6.09 -5.03
CA PHE A 91 10.81 -6.63 -4.20
C PHE A 91 11.90 -5.59 -3.90
N GLU A 92 12.37 -4.89 -4.92
CA GLU A 92 13.38 -3.84 -4.77
C GLU A 92 12.84 -2.69 -3.93
N ARG A 93 11.61 -2.25 -4.22
CA ARG A 93 10.96 -1.16 -3.49
C ARG A 93 10.81 -1.48 -2.01
N GLU A 94 10.36 -2.68 -1.65
CA GLU A 94 10.19 -3.02 -0.23
C GLU A 94 11.52 -3.17 0.50
N LYS A 95 12.57 -3.65 -0.16
CA LYS A 95 13.95 -3.66 0.40
C LYS A 95 14.48 -2.23 0.62
N GLU A 96 14.23 -1.31 -0.33
CA GLU A 96 14.62 0.10 -0.18
C GLU A 96 13.89 0.75 1.01
N TRP A 97 12.59 0.50 1.17
CA TRP A 97 11.80 1.00 2.29
C TRP A 97 12.21 0.36 3.63
N GLU A 98 12.51 -0.93 3.65
CA GLU A 98 13.04 -1.61 4.84
C GLU A 98 14.33 -0.95 5.34
N GLU A 99 15.28 -0.72 4.42
CA GLU A 99 16.55 -0.09 4.76
C GLU A 99 16.36 1.37 5.20
N ALA A 100 15.51 2.13 4.52
CA ALA A 100 15.20 3.50 4.92
C ALA A 100 14.55 3.58 6.30
N ALA A 101 13.62 2.68 6.63
CA ALA A 101 12.99 2.60 7.95
C ALA A 101 13.99 2.17 9.04
N ARG A 102 14.91 1.26 8.72
CA ARG A 102 15.98 0.85 9.63
C ARG A 102 16.90 2.00 9.98
N GLN A 103 17.22 2.86 9.01
CA GLN A 103 18.09 4.03 9.20
C GLN A 103 17.37 5.19 9.90
N ASN A 104 16.07 5.31 9.75
CA ASN A 104 15.28 6.44 10.25
C ASN A 104 14.00 5.98 10.97
N PRO A 105 14.11 5.19 12.05
CA PRO A 105 12.96 4.59 12.73
C PRO A 105 12.02 5.63 13.38
N GLU A 106 12.52 6.83 13.66
CA GLU A 106 11.70 7.94 14.17
C GLU A 106 10.90 8.68 13.09
N LYS A 107 11.27 8.50 11.81
CA LYS A 107 10.61 9.14 10.66
C LYS A 107 9.78 8.20 9.83
N ILE A 108 10.09 6.90 9.83
CA ILE A 108 9.44 5.91 8.96
C ILE A 108 8.92 4.75 9.79
N LEU A 109 7.61 4.52 9.72
CA LEU A 109 6.93 3.38 10.34
C LEU A 109 6.45 2.42 9.26
N ILE A 110 6.89 1.17 9.31
CA ILE A 110 6.34 0.08 8.48
C ILE A 110 5.10 -0.50 9.16
N VAL A 111 4.01 -0.57 8.40
CA VAL A 111 2.72 -1.15 8.82
C VAL A 111 2.32 -2.24 7.82
N TYR A 112 1.96 -3.41 8.32
CA TYR A 112 1.45 -4.50 7.49
C TYR A 112 -0.06 -4.42 7.37
N TYR A 113 -0.57 -4.46 6.15
CA TYR A 113 -1.99 -4.41 5.85
C TYR A 113 -2.78 -5.50 6.58
N GLU A 114 -2.23 -6.70 6.63
CA GLU A 114 -2.81 -7.86 7.29
C GLU A 114 -3.00 -7.62 8.80
N ASN A 115 -2.08 -6.90 9.43
CA ASN A 115 -2.21 -6.51 10.84
C ASN A 115 -3.35 -5.52 11.06
N VAL A 116 -3.58 -4.61 10.11
CA VAL A 116 -4.74 -3.70 10.19
C VAL A 116 -6.04 -4.49 10.17
N ARG A 117 -6.11 -5.55 9.37
CA ARG A 117 -7.30 -6.40 9.27
C ARG A 117 -7.48 -7.35 10.46
N LYS A 118 -6.39 -7.90 10.96
CA LYS A 118 -6.38 -8.90 12.04
C LYS A 118 -6.45 -8.26 13.44
N ASN A 119 -5.79 -7.16 13.64
CA ASN A 119 -5.66 -6.47 14.92
C ASN A 119 -5.57 -4.94 14.74
N GLY A 120 -6.65 -4.37 14.20
CA GLY A 120 -6.67 -2.98 13.76
C GLY A 120 -6.47 -1.98 14.88
N THR A 121 -7.07 -2.17 16.05
CA THR A 121 -6.92 -1.26 17.20
C THR A 121 -5.45 -1.19 17.66
N GLU A 122 -4.75 -2.32 17.69
CA GLU A 122 -3.32 -2.35 18.01
C GLU A 122 -2.48 -1.62 16.96
N THR A 123 -2.82 -1.79 15.68
CA THR A 123 -2.14 -1.09 14.59
C THR A 123 -2.39 0.42 14.68
N VAL A 124 -3.61 0.85 14.95
CA VAL A 124 -3.95 2.27 15.19
C VAL A 124 -3.15 2.80 16.38
N ARG A 125 -3.01 2.05 17.47
CA ARG A 125 -2.20 2.44 18.62
C ARG A 125 -0.73 2.65 18.27
N ARG A 126 -0.13 1.74 17.48
CA ARG A 126 1.25 1.89 16.99
C ARG A 126 1.42 3.14 16.14
N ILE A 127 0.48 3.41 15.25
CA ILE A 127 0.46 4.62 14.41
C ILE A 127 0.32 5.87 15.28
N SER A 128 -0.61 5.86 16.24
CA SER A 128 -0.83 6.98 17.17
C SER A 128 0.44 7.30 17.98
N ASN A 129 1.09 6.29 18.53
CA ASN A 129 2.35 6.46 19.27
C ASN A 129 3.46 7.01 18.37
N PHE A 130 3.58 6.49 17.15
CA PHE A 130 4.55 6.99 16.17
C PHE A 130 4.30 8.44 15.81
N LEU A 131 3.05 8.84 15.59
CA LEU A 131 2.68 10.22 15.27
C LEU A 131 2.77 11.16 16.49
N GLY A 132 2.76 10.63 17.70
CA GLY A 132 2.71 11.41 18.94
C GLY A 132 1.30 11.95 19.23
N THR A 133 0.27 11.22 18.81
CA THR A 133 -1.14 11.58 19.06
C THR A 133 -1.68 10.83 20.29
N SER A 134 -3.01 10.90 20.51
CA SER A 134 -3.64 10.29 21.68
C SER A 134 -3.53 8.75 21.67
N SER A 135 -3.16 8.16 22.81
CA SER A 135 -3.20 6.73 23.07
C SER A 135 -4.41 6.30 23.88
N ASP A 136 -5.40 7.17 24.05
CA ASP A 136 -6.63 6.85 24.77
C ASP A 136 -7.38 5.71 24.07
N PRO A 137 -7.75 4.63 24.79
CA PRO A 137 -8.38 3.45 24.18
C PRO A 137 -9.70 3.76 23.45
N THR A 138 -10.50 4.69 23.99
CA THR A 138 -11.78 5.08 23.38
C THR A 138 -11.54 5.82 22.06
N PHE A 139 -10.55 6.72 22.04
CA PHE A 139 -10.12 7.39 20.81
C PHE A 139 -9.62 6.40 19.77
N LEU A 140 -8.73 5.47 20.15
CA LEU A 140 -8.17 4.48 19.23
C LEU A 140 -9.25 3.57 18.63
N GLN A 141 -10.21 3.14 19.45
CA GLN A 141 -11.34 2.34 19.00
C GLN A 141 -12.23 3.12 18.03
N ALA A 142 -12.55 4.36 18.32
CA ALA A 142 -13.33 5.23 17.45
C ALA A 142 -12.64 5.47 16.09
N VAL A 143 -11.32 5.67 16.09
CA VAL A 143 -10.53 5.78 14.86
C VAL A 143 -10.62 4.49 14.04
N TYR A 144 -10.44 3.34 14.66
CA TYR A 144 -10.52 2.04 13.99
C TYR A 144 -11.90 1.80 13.37
N GLU A 145 -12.97 2.06 14.11
CA GLU A 145 -14.35 1.94 13.61
C GLU A 145 -14.69 2.89 12.46
N CYS A 146 -14.02 4.05 12.41
CA CYS A 146 -14.19 4.99 11.31
C CYS A 146 -13.49 4.56 10.01
N THR A 147 -12.53 3.63 10.06
CA THR A 147 -11.66 3.34 8.90
C THR A 147 -12.19 2.26 7.96
N SER A 148 -13.10 1.38 8.38
CA SER A 148 -13.50 0.23 7.57
C SER A 148 -14.80 0.40 6.80
N GLU A 149 -15.92 0.51 7.50
CA GLU A 149 -17.24 0.53 6.82
C GLU A 149 -17.66 1.92 6.33
N LYS A 150 -17.38 2.95 7.12
CA LYS A 150 -17.76 4.33 6.77
C LYS A 150 -17.01 4.88 5.56
N VAL A 151 -15.76 4.43 5.34
CA VAL A 151 -15.00 4.82 4.15
C VAL A 151 -15.58 4.17 2.91
N LYS A 152 -15.90 2.87 2.96
CA LYS A 152 -16.55 2.17 1.83
C LYS A 152 -17.87 2.82 1.43
N GLU A 153 -18.72 3.11 2.39
CA GLU A 153 -20.02 3.74 2.13
C GLU A 153 -19.86 5.12 1.51
N ARG A 154 -18.93 5.92 2.02
CA ARG A 154 -18.68 7.27 1.51
C ARG A 154 -18.08 7.27 0.10
N GLU A 155 -17.20 6.32 -0.22
CA GLU A 155 -16.49 6.26 -1.51
C GLU A 155 -17.23 5.40 -2.55
N LYS A 156 -18.38 4.81 -2.19
CA LYS A 156 -19.15 3.89 -3.03
C LYS A 156 -19.53 4.50 -4.39
N ASP A 157 -19.88 5.79 -4.40
CA ASP A 157 -20.27 6.53 -5.60
C ASP A 157 -19.15 7.45 -6.12
N SER A 158 -17.95 7.31 -5.59
CA SER A 158 -16.81 8.11 -6.03
C SER A 158 -16.16 7.52 -7.29
N LYS A 159 -15.48 8.38 -8.06
CA LYS A 159 -14.63 7.93 -9.19
C LYS A 159 -13.53 6.95 -8.78
N TRP A 160 -13.28 6.79 -7.47
CA TRP A 160 -12.29 5.92 -6.86
C TRP A 160 -12.89 4.62 -6.31
N SER A 161 -14.19 4.37 -6.49
CA SER A 161 -14.87 3.18 -5.97
C SER A 161 -14.21 1.86 -6.42
N PHE A 162 -13.57 1.84 -7.59
CA PHE A 162 -12.83 0.68 -8.12
C PHE A 162 -11.62 0.27 -7.27
N ILE A 163 -11.11 1.15 -6.39
CA ILE A 163 -10.01 0.84 -5.46
C ILE A 163 -10.49 -0.10 -4.34
N TYR A 164 -11.77 0.03 -3.95
CA TYR A 164 -12.37 -0.71 -2.84
C TYR A 164 -13.07 -1.99 -3.33
N ARG A 165 -12.32 -2.94 -3.91
CA ARG A 165 -12.89 -4.16 -4.49
C ARG A 165 -13.40 -5.13 -3.42
N LYS A 166 -12.53 -5.87 -2.76
CA LYS A 166 -12.87 -6.87 -1.74
C LYS A 166 -12.26 -6.59 -0.38
N GLU A 167 -11.04 -6.05 -0.35
CA GLU A 167 -10.23 -5.77 0.85
C GLU A 167 -9.99 -7.03 1.72
N GLU A 168 -9.94 -8.19 1.10
CA GLU A 168 -9.68 -9.47 1.76
C GLU A 168 -8.19 -9.79 1.74
N VAL A 169 -7.74 -10.52 2.77
CA VAL A 169 -6.40 -11.09 2.83
C VAL A 169 -6.45 -12.50 2.25
N GLY A 170 -5.52 -12.83 1.35
CA GLY A 170 -5.43 -14.15 0.75
C GLY A 170 -6.32 -14.36 -0.48
N ASP A 171 -6.93 -13.30 -1.05
CA ASP A 171 -7.78 -13.40 -2.25
C ASP A 171 -7.00 -13.87 -3.49
N TRP A 172 -5.68 -13.70 -3.50
CA TRP A 172 -4.79 -14.24 -4.53
C TRP A 172 -5.01 -15.74 -4.79
N LYS A 173 -5.45 -16.52 -3.78
CA LYS A 173 -5.75 -17.96 -3.89
C LYS A 173 -6.85 -18.28 -4.90
N SER A 174 -7.72 -17.31 -5.18
CA SER A 174 -8.80 -17.45 -6.16
C SER A 174 -8.35 -17.26 -7.62
N VAL A 175 -7.13 -16.70 -7.83
CA VAL A 175 -6.63 -16.31 -9.15
C VAL A 175 -5.38 -17.10 -9.55
N PHE A 176 -4.51 -17.43 -8.59
CA PHE A 176 -3.27 -18.15 -8.85
C PHE A 176 -3.52 -19.64 -9.08
N THR A 177 -2.89 -20.18 -10.13
CA THR A 177 -2.73 -21.63 -10.26
C THR A 177 -1.64 -22.14 -9.30
N GLU A 178 -1.59 -23.45 -9.05
CA GLU A 178 -0.50 -24.05 -8.25
C GLU A 178 0.88 -23.78 -8.85
N GLU A 179 1.00 -23.82 -10.17
CA GLU A 179 2.25 -23.55 -10.86
C GLU A 179 2.68 -22.08 -10.69
N GLN A 180 1.75 -21.15 -10.85
CA GLN A 180 2.00 -19.73 -10.62
C GLN A 180 2.40 -19.45 -9.17
N ASN A 181 1.73 -20.12 -8.23
CA ASN A 181 2.06 -20.00 -6.81
C ASN A 181 3.50 -20.48 -6.54
N LYS A 182 3.89 -21.65 -7.05
CA LYS A 182 5.25 -22.17 -6.90
C LYS A 182 6.30 -21.25 -7.53
N LYS A 183 6.03 -20.76 -8.74
CA LYS A 183 6.91 -19.80 -9.43
C LYS A 183 7.09 -18.53 -8.61
N PHE A 184 5.99 -17.98 -8.08
CA PHE A 184 6.03 -16.79 -7.24
C PHE A 184 6.88 -17.03 -5.99
N ASP A 185 6.67 -18.14 -5.29
CA ASP A 185 7.42 -18.48 -4.06
C ASP A 185 8.92 -18.64 -4.34
N GLN A 186 9.31 -19.19 -5.47
CA GLN A 186 10.72 -19.29 -5.88
C GLN A 186 11.34 -17.89 -6.04
N VAL A 187 10.70 -17.02 -6.83
CA VAL A 187 11.18 -15.65 -7.05
C VAL A 187 11.20 -14.87 -5.74
N PHE A 188 10.14 -14.98 -4.94
CA PHE A 188 10.06 -14.31 -3.63
C PHE A 188 11.24 -14.72 -2.72
N ASN A 189 11.50 -16.02 -2.61
CA ASN A 189 12.56 -16.52 -1.74
C ASN A 189 13.96 -16.08 -2.22
N GLU A 190 14.16 -15.94 -3.53
CA GLU A 190 15.41 -15.45 -4.09
C GLU A 190 15.58 -13.93 -3.85
N GLU A 191 14.55 -13.17 -4.21
CA GLU A 191 14.59 -11.71 -4.14
C GLU A 191 14.62 -11.18 -2.70
N MET A 192 13.93 -11.84 -1.78
CA MET A 192 13.78 -11.40 -0.40
C MET A 192 14.69 -12.12 0.61
N LYS A 193 15.65 -12.94 0.15
CA LYS A 193 16.52 -13.77 1.01
C LYS A 193 17.27 -12.97 2.09
N ASP A 194 17.65 -11.72 1.79
CA ASP A 194 18.40 -10.84 2.71
C ASP A 194 17.49 -9.86 3.46
N SER A 195 16.18 -9.83 3.16
CA SER A 195 15.20 -8.99 3.82
C SER A 195 14.78 -9.59 5.18
N LYS A 196 14.50 -8.71 6.13
CA LYS A 196 13.94 -9.06 7.45
C LYS A 196 12.44 -8.80 7.54
N LEU A 197 11.83 -8.38 6.45
CA LEU A 197 10.38 -8.15 6.39
C LEU A 197 9.64 -9.47 6.64
N LYS A 198 8.64 -9.41 7.52
CA LYS A 198 7.82 -10.58 7.90
C LYS A 198 6.49 -10.53 7.16
N ILE A 199 6.52 -10.93 5.89
CA ILE A 199 5.31 -10.95 5.07
C ILE A 199 4.32 -11.97 5.63
N GLN A 200 3.07 -11.54 5.76
CA GLN A 200 1.95 -12.37 6.23
C GLN A 200 1.14 -12.81 5.01
N TRP A 201 1.03 -14.12 4.83
CA TRP A 201 0.35 -14.70 3.67
C TRP A 201 -1.17 -14.88 3.87
N GLU A 202 -1.61 -14.78 5.15
CA GLU A 202 -3.01 -14.98 5.59
C GLU A 202 -3.35 -14.06 6.78
#